data_0fb96d0d9c5ec2ac4b20604ce0e8fb1f
#
_entry.id   0fb96d0d9c5ec2ac4b20604ce0e8fb1f
#
_cell.length_a   1.000
_cell.length_b   1.000
_cell.length_c   1.000
_cell.angle_alpha   90.00
_cell.angle_beta   90.00
_cell.angle_gamma   90.00
#
_symmetry.space_group_name_H-M   'P 1'
#
loop_
_entity.id
_entity.type
_entity.pdbx_description
1 polymer ?
#
loop_
_entity_poly.entity_id
_entity_poly.type
_entity_poly.pdbx_seq_one_letter_code
_entity_poly.pdbx_strand_id
1 'polypeptide(L)'
;MSSQSTILKSFPKEFTPRPLQEKLIEEIQEKINSGAKVVLLSAPTGIGKSLIAASVAGYFGSSFVVTASKHLQDQYTKDMPWFKPNKGMPNFACHKMMEKHGVDLTEKDFAVQNKWTCDMGTCFDKKTKKECNYKPKLSDVAEGKIKQDDCLYYLQKYQSLVSSHSIWNYASYFQMMKYQKEKYAEYLNKKVAIFDEAHRIEDQIIQFVGIDIYERNLNECKIDVENYDLQDIDDVMKLSDGLSESYARQISELEDSSAFAQNPDYEVVQTLENKYKKYAEARSEIYSNKENFILNKPYYDEGGKFRSLSVKPLDISKYVSTFFDHPVQIFMSATIDKESFCENTGFNPGMVEIVDTQVSPFPIENRKVEFTDVKRLSYSSTKDDEQLVIKKIDEIMTKYSDKKGLILTSSKSRCFEILENLSVENKRRIRICHSFNADGKTQDQVVQEHAESTNGVLLSSSLWEGVDLKEDMSRFQIVAKAPYPMLSETRTKIKMQKYPLWYKAQAIMKLLQGFGRSIRDYGDWADTYVLDSAAHELLLMNRKMVPHAYHDIIFPSSFKEFLG
;
A
#
# COMPACT_ATOMS: atom_id res chain seq x y z
N MET A 1 12.43 17.50 41.26
CA MET A 1 12.14 17.47 39.80
C MET A 1 11.56 16.11 39.48
N SER A 2 10.26 16.03 39.26
CA SER A 2 9.62 14.77 38.83
C SER A 2 10.24 14.34 37.49
N SER A 3 10.75 13.13 37.39
CA SER A 3 11.27 12.56 36.15
C SER A 3 10.11 12.51 35.13
N GLN A 4 9.98 13.55 34.29
CA GLN A 4 8.99 13.53 33.22
C GLN A 4 9.22 12.27 32.37
N SER A 5 8.19 11.48 32.17
CA SER A 5 8.22 10.35 31.24
C SER A 5 8.52 10.90 29.84
N THR A 6 9.45 10.30 29.13
CA THR A 6 9.80 10.68 27.76
C THR A 6 9.48 9.53 26.81
N ILE A 7 9.26 9.82 25.53
CA ILE A 7 9.02 8.79 24.49
C ILE A 7 10.20 7.82 24.46
N LEU A 8 11.44 8.31 24.61
CA LEU A 8 12.65 7.49 24.58
C LEU A 8 12.67 6.44 25.72
N LYS A 9 12.13 6.73 26.90
CA LYS A 9 12.02 5.74 28.00
C LYS A 9 11.06 4.59 27.70
N SER A 10 10.20 4.78 26.71
CA SER A 10 9.25 3.75 26.23
C SER A 10 9.78 2.96 25.03
N PHE A 11 11.07 3.12 24.70
CA PHE A 11 11.70 2.32 23.64
C PHE A 11 11.65 0.83 24.01
N PRO A 12 11.32 -0.09 23.06
CA PRO A 12 11.21 -1.52 23.33
C PRO A 12 12.50 -2.08 23.94
N LYS A 13 12.40 -2.72 25.10
CA LYS A 13 13.55 -3.12 25.95
C LYS A 13 14.44 -4.19 25.31
N GLU A 14 13.90 -4.90 24.34
CA GLU A 14 14.61 -5.95 23.58
C GLU A 14 15.58 -5.36 22.56
N PHE A 15 15.53 -4.05 22.33
CA PHE A 15 16.34 -3.34 21.36
C PHE A 15 17.10 -2.18 22.02
N THR A 16 18.25 -1.85 21.45
CA THR A 16 19.00 -0.66 21.83
C THR A 16 18.77 0.44 20.79
N PRO A 17 18.32 1.64 21.18
CA PRO A 17 18.11 2.71 20.23
C PRO A 17 19.44 3.15 19.59
N ARG A 18 19.37 3.42 18.29
CA ARG A 18 20.50 4.00 17.55
C ARG A 18 20.51 5.52 17.75
N PRO A 19 21.67 6.20 17.68
CA PRO A 19 21.75 7.66 17.93
C PRO A 19 20.76 8.47 17.07
N LEU A 20 20.57 8.07 15.81
CA LEU A 20 19.61 8.74 14.93
C LEU A 20 18.14 8.50 15.36
N GLN A 21 17.82 7.32 15.88
CA GLN A 21 16.48 7.06 16.44
C GLN A 21 16.22 7.88 17.69
N GLU A 22 17.22 7.99 18.58
CA GLU A 22 17.14 8.83 19.79
C GLU A 22 16.81 10.27 19.41
N LYS A 23 17.59 10.85 18.48
CA LYS A 23 17.38 12.21 17.99
C LYS A 23 15.99 12.42 17.41
N LEU A 24 15.51 11.53 16.53
CA LEU A 24 14.19 11.63 15.93
C LEU A 24 13.05 11.49 16.97
N ILE A 25 13.23 10.63 17.97
CA ILE A 25 12.27 10.47 19.08
C ILE A 25 12.21 11.74 19.93
N GLU A 26 13.36 12.37 20.22
CA GLU A 26 13.44 13.63 20.96
C GLU A 26 12.77 14.76 20.18
N GLU A 27 13.03 14.89 18.88
CA GLU A 27 12.36 15.88 18.03
C GLU A 27 10.83 15.67 17.97
N ILE A 28 10.34 14.42 17.86
CA ILE A 28 8.92 14.09 17.93
C ILE A 28 8.34 14.53 19.30
N GLN A 29 9.05 14.25 20.39
CA GLN A 29 8.65 14.66 21.75
C GLN A 29 8.53 16.18 21.86
N GLU A 30 9.49 16.94 21.34
CA GLU A 30 9.47 18.40 21.33
C GLU A 30 8.25 18.95 20.58
N LYS A 31 7.96 18.40 19.37
CA LYS A 31 6.80 18.80 18.58
C LYS A 31 5.50 18.53 19.32
N ILE A 32 5.35 17.36 19.94
CA ILE A 32 4.16 17.02 20.72
C ILE A 32 4.04 17.92 21.96
N ASN A 33 5.13 18.18 22.66
CA ASN A 33 5.15 19.06 23.83
C ASN A 33 4.79 20.52 23.48
N SER A 34 5.10 20.97 22.26
CA SER A 34 4.71 22.29 21.74
C SER A 34 3.24 22.35 21.28
N GLY A 35 2.49 21.24 21.40
CA GLY A 35 1.06 21.18 21.10
C GLY A 35 0.71 20.66 19.70
N ALA A 36 1.69 20.11 18.96
CA ALA A 36 1.42 19.52 17.65
C ALA A 36 0.50 18.30 17.79
N LYS A 37 -0.60 18.31 17.04
CA LYS A 37 -1.52 17.18 16.92
C LYS A 37 -1.19 16.27 15.75
N VAL A 38 -0.54 16.79 14.71
CA VAL A 38 -0.14 16.06 13.52
C VAL A 38 1.36 16.22 13.31
N VAL A 39 2.09 15.11 13.33
CA VAL A 39 3.54 15.08 13.11
C VAL A 39 3.84 14.18 11.91
N LEU A 40 4.56 14.70 10.93
CA LEU A 40 5.11 13.93 9.83
C LEU A 40 6.53 13.50 10.20
N LEU A 41 6.83 12.21 10.07
CA LEU A 41 8.18 11.68 10.20
C LEU A 41 8.70 11.29 8.81
N SER A 42 9.63 12.08 8.28
CA SER A 42 10.37 11.80 7.06
C SER A 42 11.67 11.08 7.42
N ALA A 43 11.70 9.77 7.24
CA ALA A 43 12.84 8.95 7.65
C ALA A 43 13.08 7.79 6.67
N PRO A 44 14.29 7.65 6.08
CA PRO A 44 14.62 6.63 5.11
C PRO A 44 14.31 5.22 5.59
N THR A 45 14.22 4.28 4.66
CA THR A 45 14.14 2.85 4.98
C THR A 45 15.40 2.42 5.76
N GLY A 46 15.29 1.39 6.61
CA GLY A 46 16.43 0.89 7.40
C GLY A 46 16.73 1.63 8.70
N ILE A 47 16.15 2.81 8.94
CA ILE A 47 16.29 3.53 10.23
C ILE A 47 15.63 2.78 11.39
N GLY A 48 14.63 1.94 11.12
CA GLY A 48 13.84 1.28 12.15
C GLY A 48 12.65 2.12 12.61
N LYS A 49 11.90 2.70 11.67
CA LYS A 49 10.65 3.46 11.92
C LYS A 49 9.67 2.71 12.83
N SER A 50 9.60 1.39 12.72
CA SER A 50 8.73 0.54 13.55
C SER A 50 9.07 0.63 15.04
N LEU A 51 10.35 0.75 15.41
CA LEU A 51 10.77 0.91 16.81
C LEU A 51 10.47 2.32 17.33
N ILE A 52 10.57 3.35 16.48
CA ILE A 52 10.14 4.71 16.80
C ILE A 52 8.62 4.73 17.04
N ALA A 53 7.83 4.10 16.16
CA ALA A 53 6.39 3.94 16.32
C ALA A 53 6.02 3.23 17.63
N ALA A 54 6.73 2.14 17.96
CA ALA A 54 6.53 1.40 19.20
C ALA A 54 6.83 2.25 20.44
N SER A 55 7.88 3.08 20.39
CA SER A 55 8.24 3.99 21.48
C SER A 55 7.15 5.04 21.71
N VAL A 56 6.65 5.65 20.63
CA VAL A 56 5.53 6.60 20.69
C VAL A 56 4.28 5.90 21.25
N ALA A 57 3.92 4.73 20.73
CA ALA A 57 2.78 3.95 21.21
C ALA A 57 2.87 3.65 22.71
N GLY A 58 4.02 3.17 23.17
CA GLY A 58 4.28 2.88 24.59
C GLY A 58 4.17 4.10 25.49
N TYR A 59 4.68 5.25 25.04
CA TYR A 59 4.57 6.51 25.79
C TYR A 59 3.13 6.95 26.03
N PHE A 60 2.28 6.86 25.00
CA PHE A 60 0.87 7.24 25.12
C PHE A 60 0.03 6.20 25.87
N GLY A 61 0.49 4.96 26.00
CA GLY A 61 -0.21 3.87 26.68
C GLY A 61 -1.44 3.34 25.97
N SER A 62 -1.91 3.98 24.88
CA SER A 62 -2.93 3.42 23.99
C SER A 62 -2.75 3.96 22.57
N SER A 63 -2.77 3.05 21.57
CA SER A 63 -2.45 3.41 20.19
C SER A 63 -3.11 2.53 19.15
N PHE A 64 -3.32 3.14 17.96
CA PHE A 64 -3.37 2.40 16.69
C PHE A 64 -2.04 2.56 15.95
N VAL A 65 -1.56 1.46 15.34
CA VAL A 65 -0.59 1.49 14.26
C VAL A 65 -1.31 1.01 13.00
N VAL A 66 -1.23 1.77 11.91
CA VAL A 66 -1.89 1.45 10.65
C VAL A 66 -0.84 1.31 9.57
N THR A 67 -0.80 0.17 8.89
CA THR A 67 0.22 -0.16 7.89
C THR A 67 -0.37 -0.45 6.52
N ALA A 68 0.45 -0.34 5.48
CA ALA A 68 0.00 -0.57 4.10
C ALA A 68 -0.10 -2.06 3.72
N SER A 69 0.54 -2.98 4.46
CA SER A 69 0.59 -4.39 4.08
C SER A 69 0.52 -5.36 5.25
N LYS A 70 0.11 -6.62 4.96
CA LYS A 70 0.12 -7.71 5.94
C LYS A 70 1.54 -8.03 6.43
N HIS A 71 2.52 -7.99 5.53
CA HIS A 71 3.91 -8.29 5.87
C HIS A 71 4.44 -7.34 6.95
N LEU A 72 4.13 -6.06 6.86
CA LEU A 72 4.47 -5.08 7.90
C LEU A 72 3.73 -5.39 9.22
N GLN A 73 2.44 -5.79 9.18
CA GLN A 73 1.74 -6.21 10.40
C GLN A 73 2.43 -7.40 11.06
N ASP A 74 2.87 -8.39 10.28
CA ASP A 74 3.55 -9.59 10.79
C ASP A 74 4.91 -9.22 11.39
N GLN A 75 5.67 -8.33 10.76
CA GLN A 75 6.93 -7.83 11.28
C GLN A 75 6.73 -7.11 12.62
N TYR A 76 5.79 -6.16 12.70
CA TYR A 76 5.50 -5.46 13.97
C TYR A 76 5.11 -6.42 15.09
N THR A 77 4.26 -7.41 14.81
CA THR A 77 3.81 -8.36 15.84
C THR A 77 4.87 -9.37 16.22
N LYS A 78 5.79 -9.70 15.32
CA LYS A 78 6.95 -10.55 15.62
C LYS A 78 7.95 -9.83 16.53
N ASP A 79 8.28 -8.57 16.20
CA ASP A 79 9.26 -7.78 16.92
C ASP A 79 8.70 -7.23 18.24
N MET A 80 7.39 -6.96 18.28
CA MET A 80 6.68 -6.35 19.41
C MET A 80 5.34 -7.06 19.66
N PRO A 81 5.33 -8.23 20.35
CA PRO A 81 4.15 -9.10 20.52
C PRO A 81 2.99 -8.47 21.31
N TRP A 82 3.22 -7.34 21.97
CA TRP A 82 2.19 -6.59 22.68
C TRP A 82 1.25 -5.80 21.75
N PHE A 83 1.60 -5.58 20.49
CA PHE A 83 0.64 -5.14 19.47
C PHE A 83 -0.30 -6.29 19.09
N LYS A 84 -1.60 -6.06 19.20
CA LYS A 84 -2.60 -7.02 18.74
C LYS A 84 -3.02 -6.72 17.31
N PRO A 85 -2.77 -7.64 16.36
CA PRO A 85 -3.09 -7.42 14.96
C PRO A 85 -4.59 -7.48 14.70
N ASN A 86 -5.05 -6.79 13.66
CA ASN A 86 -6.36 -6.97 13.05
C ASN A 86 -6.18 -7.23 11.55
N LYS A 87 -6.30 -8.49 11.16
CA LYS A 87 -6.23 -8.95 9.77
C LYS A 87 -7.63 -9.19 9.23
N GLY A 88 -7.81 -9.07 7.92
CA GLY A 88 -9.11 -9.32 7.26
C GLY A 88 -9.54 -10.80 7.31
N MET A 89 -10.83 -11.03 7.09
CA MET A 89 -11.47 -12.36 7.13
C MET A 89 -10.81 -13.43 6.26
N PRO A 90 -10.28 -13.13 5.05
CA PRO A 90 -9.62 -14.15 4.22
C PRO A 90 -8.35 -14.78 4.82
N ASN A 91 -7.85 -14.25 5.95
CA ASN A 91 -6.66 -14.78 6.61
C ASN A 91 -6.96 -15.87 7.65
N PHE A 92 -8.22 -16.22 7.82
CA PHE A 92 -8.66 -17.14 8.88
C PHE A 92 -9.57 -18.22 8.33
N ALA A 93 -9.33 -19.46 8.72
CA ALA A 93 -10.24 -20.55 8.47
C ALA A 93 -11.59 -20.32 9.15
N CYS A 94 -12.67 -20.65 8.48
CA CYS A 94 -14.02 -20.55 9.02
C CYS A 94 -14.45 -21.87 9.64
N HIS A 95 -14.52 -21.95 10.95
CA HIS A 95 -14.91 -23.16 11.67
C HIS A 95 -16.29 -23.70 11.22
N LYS A 96 -17.26 -22.81 10.97
CA LYS A 96 -18.57 -23.20 10.46
C LYS A 96 -18.50 -23.85 9.07
N MET A 97 -17.63 -23.36 8.19
CA MET A 97 -17.42 -23.94 6.86
C MET A 97 -16.68 -25.28 6.95
N MET A 98 -15.63 -25.35 7.79
CA MET A 98 -14.90 -26.61 8.03
C MET A 98 -15.83 -27.69 8.56
N GLU A 99 -16.64 -27.40 9.59
CA GLU A 99 -17.65 -28.32 10.13
C GLU A 99 -18.63 -28.80 9.03
N LYS A 100 -19.16 -27.88 8.22
CA LYS A 100 -20.07 -28.19 7.12
C LYS A 100 -19.48 -29.17 6.12
N HIS A 101 -18.17 -29.08 5.88
CA HIS A 101 -17.44 -29.93 4.92
C HIS A 101 -16.77 -31.14 5.57
N GLY A 102 -17.05 -31.42 6.85
CA GLY A 102 -16.51 -32.56 7.58
C GLY A 102 -14.99 -32.47 7.83
N VAL A 103 -14.44 -31.26 7.86
CA VAL A 103 -13.02 -31.00 8.15
C VAL A 103 -12.84 -30.80 9.64
N ASP A 104 -11.83 -31.46 10.23
CA ASP A 104 -11.50 -31.30 11.63
C ASP A 104 -11.07 -29.86 11.93
N LEU A 105 -11.64 -29.24 12.96
CA LEU A 105 -11.31 -27.88 13.40
C LEU A 105 -9.87 -27.76 13.92
N THR A 106 -9.23 -28.87 14.25
CA THR A 106 -7.80 -28.92 14.66
C THR A 106 -6.85 -29.05 13.48
N GLU A 107 -7.37 -29.17 12.25
CA GLU A 107 -6.56 -29.28 11.04
C GLU A 107 -5.60 -28.10 10.89
N LYS A 108 -4.32 -28.40 10.71
CA LYS A 108 -3.24 -27.40 10.60
C LYS A 108 -2.69 -27.28 9.19
N ASP A 109 -3.17 -28.10 8.25
CA ASP A 109 -2.74 -27.98 6.85
C ASP A 109 -3.19 -26.63 6.29
N PHE A 110 -2.21 -25.83 5.92
CA PHE A 110 -2.42 -24.49 5.36
C PHE A 110 -3.29 -24.51 4.10
N ALA A 111 -3.15 -25.53 3.23
CA ALA A 111 -3.95 -25.67 2.02
C ALA A 111 -5.42 -25.93 2.35
N VAL A 112 -5.71 -26.72 3.36
CA VAL A 112 -7.09 -27.01 3.82
C VAL A 112 -7.69 -25.79 4.49
N GLN A 113 -6.95 -25.10 5.38
CA GLN A 113 -7.42 -23.91 6.08
C GLN A 113 -7.75 -22.75 5.12
N ASN A 114 -6.94 -22.55 4.08
CA ASN A 114 -7.14 -21.51 3.09
C ASN A 114 -8.27 -21.80 2.09
N LYS A 115 -8.76 -23.04 2.04
CA LYS A 115 -9.90 -23.39 1.19
C LYS A 115 -11.22 -22.87 1.74
N TRP A 116 -11.35 -22.77 3.08
CA TRP A 116 -12.59 -22.42 3.77
C TRP A 116 -12.38 -21.22 4.70
N THR A 117 -12.27 -20.02 4.12
CA THR A 117 -11.94 -18.80 4.88
C THR A 117 -13.17 -18.08 5.43
N CYS A 118 -12.98 -17.21 6.42
CA CYS A 118 -14.07 -16.54 7.13
C CYS A 118 -14.87 -15.56 6.27
N ASP A 119 -14.32 -15.06 5.17
CA ASP A 119 -15.05 -14.21 4.20
C ASP A 119 -16.06 -14.99 3.34
N MET A 120 -15.93 -16.33 3.30
CA MET A 120 -16.89 -17.25 2.67
C MET A 120 -17.98 -17.70 3.63
N GLY A 121 -17.81 -17.48 4.94
CA GLY A 121 -18.71 -17.97 5.98
C GLY A 121 -19.80 -16.98 6.37
N THR A 122 -20.97 -17.50 6.74
CA THR A 122 -22.09 -16.69 7.26
C THR A 122 -21.99 -16.49 8.76
N CYS A 123 -21.66 -15.26 9.19
CA CYS A 123 -21.53 -14.91 10.61
C CYS A 123 -22.85 -14.52 11.28
N PHE A 124 -23.90 -14.28 10.49
CA PHE A 124 -25.25 -13.95 10.95
C PHE A 124 -26.28 -14.55 9.99
N ASP A 125 -27.18 -15.32 10.54
CA ASP A 125 -28.31 -15.91 9.78
C ASP A 125 -29.49 -14.93 9.81
N LYS A 126 -29.83 -14.37 8.66
CA LYS A 126 -30.91 -13.38 8.52
C LYS A 126 -32.32 -13.98 8.79
N LYS A 127 -32.54 -15.27 8.45
CA LYS A 127 -33.83 -15.95 8.64
C LYS A 127 -34.09 -16.26 10.13
N THR A 128 -33.10 -16.83 10.78
CA THR A 128 -33.20 -17.18 12.22
C THR A 128 -32.81 -16.06 13.17
N LYS A 129 -32.24 -14.95 12.66
CA LYS A 129 -31.65 -13.83 13.42
C LYS A 129 -30.61 -14.28 14.45
N LYS A 130 -29.93 -15.40 14.21
CA LYS A 130 -28.90 -15.94 15.10
C LYS A 130 -27.49 -15.62 14.58
N GLU A 131 -26.61 -15.28 15.49
CA GLU A 131 -25.18 -15.19 15.21
C GLU A 131 -24.56 -16.60 15.09
N CYS A 132 -23.40 -16.67 14.42
CA CYS A 132 -22.62 -17.90 14.30
C CYS A 132 -22.22 -18.40 15.70
N ASN A 133 -22.40 -19.70 15.95
CA ASN A 133 -22.08 -20.32 17.25
C ASN A 133 -20.60 -20.20 17.64
N TYR A 134 -19.71 -20.12 16.66
CA TYR A 134 -18.26 -19.94 16.87
C TYR A 134 -17.85 -18.48 17.10
N LYS A 135 -18.75 -17.52 16.97
CA LYS A 135 -18.46 -16.11 17.19
C LYS A 135 -18.43 -15.81 18.69
N PRO A 136 -17.25 -15.44 19.27
CA PRO A 136 -17.17 -15.07 20.68
C PRO A 136 -17.95 -13.78 20.95
N LYS A 137 -18.33 -13.56 22.21
CA LYS A 137 -18.84 -12.25 22.65
C LYS A 137 -17.65 -11.34 22.96
N LEU A 138 -17.79 -10.05 22.60
CA LEU A 138 -16.74 -9.06 22.89
C LEU A 138 -16.46 -8.94 24.40
N SER A 139 -17.50 -8.99 25.25
CA SER A 139 -17.37 -9.01 26.71
C SER A 139 -16.53 -10.18 27.22
N ASP A 140 -16.76 -11.38 26.67
CA ASP A 140 -16.01 -12.58 27.08
C ASP A 140 -14.53 -12.46 26.72
N VAL A 141 -14.24 -11.93 25.51
CA VAL A 141 -12.86 -11.67 25.08
C VAL A 141 -12.19 -10.59 25.95
N ALA A 142 -12.93 -9.51 26.30
CA ALA A 142 -12.42 -8.47 27.19
C ALA A 142 -12.09 -9.00 28.59
N GLU A 143 -12.83 -9.99 29.07
CA GLU A 143 -12.59 -10.66 30.35
C GLU A 143 -11.58 -11.83 30.26
N GLY A 144 -11.03 -12.11 29.06
CA GLY A 144 -10.10 -13.22 28.84
C GLY A 144 -10.77 -14.61 28.78
N LYS A 145 -12.08 -14.68 28.67
CA LYS A 145 -12.87 -15.92 28.56
C LYS A 145 -12.88 -16.39 27.09
N ILE A 146 -11.85 -17.12 26.69
CA ILE A 146 -11.64 -17.60 25.32
C ILE A 146 -11.90 -19.11 25.29
N LYS A 147 -12.68 -19.58 24.30
CA LYS A 147 -12.93 -20.99 24.04
C LYS A 147 -12.02 -21.49 22.93
N GLN A 148 -11.74 -22.80 22.94
CA GLN A 148 -10.88 -23.43 21.94
C GLN A 148 -11.48 -23.39 20.52
N ASP A 149 -12.81 -23.40 20.42
CA ASP A 149 -13.56 -23.39 19.17
C ASP A 149 -14.01 -21.99 18.72
N ASP A 150 -13.62 -20.93 19.45
CA ASP A 150 -13.93 -19.56 19.06
C ASP A 150 -13.37 -19.23 17.66
N CYS A 151 -14.16 -18.54 16.84
CA CYS A 151 -13.77 -18.08 15.52
C CYS A 151 -12.52 -17.19 15.61
N LEU A 152 -11.42 -17.63 15.03
CA LEU A 152 -10.12 -16.95 15.11
C LEU A 152 -10.15 -15.52 14.56
N TYR A 153 -10.95 -15.25 13.52
CA TYR A 153 -11.13 -13.90 12.99
C TYR A 153 -11.76 -12.95 14.03
N TYR A 154 -12.90 -13.35 14.63
CA TYR A 154 -13.57 -12.51 15.62
C TYR A 154 -12.78 -12.41 16.92
N LEU A 155 -12.11 -13.48 17.31
CA LEU A 155 -11.21 -13.49 18.47
C LEU A 155 -10.11 -12.44 18.28
N GLN A 156 -9.38 -12.50 17.16
CA GLN A 156 -8.32 -11.52 16.86
C GLN A 156 -8.88 -10.09 16.78
N LYS A 157 -10.00 -9.89 16.07
CA LYS A 157 -10.65 -8.59 15.93
C LYS A 157 -10.99 -8.00 17.31
N TYR A 158 -11.60 -8.80 18.19
CA TYR A 158 -11.99 -8.32 19.51
C TYR A 158 -10.77 -8.11 20.44
N GLN A 159 -9.77 -8.97 20.37
CA GLN A 159 -8.50 -8.75 21.06
C GLN A 159 -7.82 -7.45 20.62
N SER A 160 -7.85 -7.13 19.32
CA SER A 160 -7.28 -5.87 18.82
C SER A 160 -8.06 -4.64 19.28
N LEU A 161 -9.38 -4.74 19.44
CA LEU A 161 -10.22 -3.67 19.96
C LEU A 161 -9.96 -3.41 21.44
N VAL A 162 -10.00 -4.47 22.28
CA VAL A 162 -9.84 -4.33 23.73
C VAL A 162 -8.41 -4.04 24.18
N SER A 163 -7.42 -4.36 23.33
CA SER A 163 -6.01 -4.11 23.64
C SER A 163 -5.71 -2.62 23.68
N SER A 164 -4.82 -2.20 24.57
CA SER A 164 -4.27 -0.85 24.59
C SER A 164 -3.58 -0.51 23.27
N HIS A 165 -2.86 -1.46 22.66
CA HIS A 165 -2.11 -1.25 21.44
C HIS A 165 -2.51 -2.26 20.38
N SER A 166 -2.92 -1.77 19.23
CA SER A 166 -3.30 -2.63 18.11
C SER A 166 -2.72 -2.16 16.78
N ILE A 167 -2.54 -3.13 15.87
CA ILE A 167 -2.02 -2.89 14.54
C ILE A 167 -3.00 -3.35 13.47
N TRP A 168 -3.28 -2.47 12.52
CA TRP A 168 -4.30 -2.63 11.48
C TRP A 168 -3.69 -2.40 10.10
N ASN A 169 -4.27 -2.97 9.06
CA ASN A 169 -4.03 -2.46 7.72
C ASN A 169 -5.03 -1.33 7.40
N TYR A 170 -4.70 -0.47 6.42
CA TYR A 170 -5.54 0.67 6.05
C TYR A 170 -6.98 0.27 5.72
N ALA A 171 -7.19 -0.80 4.95
CA ALA A 171 -8.53 -1.22 4.57
C ALA A 171 -9.40 -1.60 5.77
N SER A 172 -8.88 -2.41 6.71
CA SER A 172 -9.62 -2.78 7.92
C SER A 172 -9.83 -1.61 8.87
N TYR A 173 -8.87 -0.68 8.94
CA TYR A 173 -8.98 0.54 9.71
C TYR A 173 -10.07 1.46 9.15
N PHE A 174 -10.07 1.73 7.84
CA PHE A 174 -11.10 2.55 7.19
C PHE A 174 -12.50 1.93 7.31
N GLN A 175 -12.62 0.62 7.13
CA GLN A 175 -13.88 -0.11 7.34
C GLN A 175 -14.41 0.09 8.76
N MET A 176 -13.53 0.02 9.76
CA MET A 176 -13.89 0.23 11.15
C MET A 176 -14.33 1.68 11.41
N MET A 177 -13.52 2.64 10.97
CA MET A 177 -13.77 4.07 11.23
C MET A 177 -15.01 4.59 10.49
N LYS A 178 -15.28 4.10 9.27
CA LYS A 178 -16.43 4.56 8.48
C LYS A 178 -17.75 3.91 8.91
N TYR A 179 -17.75 2.60 9.20
CA TYR A 179 -19.02 1.85 9.34
C TYR A 179 -19.28 1.29 10.74
N GLN A 180 -18.28 1.26 11.62
CA GLN A 180 -18.39 0.62 12.92
C GLN A 180 -17.93 1.53 14.08
N LYS A 181 -17.60 2.80 13.79
CA LYS A 181 -17.10 3.75 14.78
C LYS A 181 -18.06 3.89 15.98
N GLU A 182 -19.35 4.07 15.72
CA GLU A 182 -20.35 4.20 16.78
C GLU A 182 -20.47 2.93 17.63
N LYS A 183 -20.51 1.76 16.98
CA LYS A 183 -20.64 0.48 17.67
C LYS A 183 -19.48 0.16 18.62
N TYR A 184 -18.27 0.60 18.30
CA TYR A 184 -17.05 0.29 19.04
C TYR A 184 -16.36 1.55 19.58
N ALA A 185 -17.08 2.65 19.74
CA ALA A 185 -16.54 3.97 20.11
C ALA A 185 -15.64 3.93 21.36
N GLU A 186 -16.03 3.15 22.38
CA GLU A 186 -15.27 2.96 23.62
C GLU A 186 -13.85 2.42 23.37
N TYR A 187 -13.70 1.48 22.41
CA TYR A 187 -12.43 0.83 22.10
C TYR A 187 -11.60 1.59 21.05
N LEU A 188 -12.23 2.49 20.31
CA LEU A 188 -11.57 3.24 19.23
C LEU A 188 -10.96 4.57 19.71
N ASN A 189 -11.24 5.00 20.93
CA ASN A 189 -10.69 6.23 21.50
C ASN A 189 -9.24 6.02 22.00
N LYS A 190 -8.30 5.83 21.06
CA LYS A 190 -6.87 5.72 21.37
C LYS A 190 -6.24 7.10 21.43
N LYS A 191 -5.22 7.28 22.29
CA LYS A 191 -4.52 8.55 22.50
C LYS A 191 -3.65 8.96 21.32
N VAL A 192 -3.13 7.99 20.56
CA VAL A 192 -2.31 8.22 19.38
C VAL A 192 -2.66 7.24 18.27
N ALA A 193 -2.65 7.72 17.03
CA ALA A 193 -2.67 6.90 15.83
C ALA A 193 -1.39 7.13 15.01
N ILE A 194 -0.75 6.06 14.60
CA ILE A 194 0.51 6.06 13.87
C ILE A 194 0.26 5.40 12.51
N PHE A 195 0.45 6.16 11.44
CA PHE A 195 0.20 5.75 10.06
C PHE A 195 1.53 5.50 9.36
N ASP A 196 1.88 4.23 9.18
CA ASP A 196 3.13 3.83 8.51
C ASP A 196 2.91 3.74 6.99
N GLU A 197 3.97 4.01 6.23
CA GLU A 197 3.94 4.20 4.78
C GLU A 197 2.86 5.24 4.34
N ALA A 198 2.86 6.38 5.02
CA ALA A 198 1.85 7.43 4.90
C ALA A 198 1.75 8.03 3.48
N HIS A 199 2.77 7.91 2.65
CA HIS A 199 2.74 8.30 1.25
C HIS A 199 1.67 7.52 0.43
N ARG A 200 1.24 6.35 0.92
CA ARG A 200 0.21 5.51 0.27
C ARG A 200 -1.23 5.82 0.69
N ILE A 201 -1.42 6.75 1.63
CA ILE A 201 -2.76 7.05 2.18
C ILE A 201 -3.76 7.42 1.09
N GLU A 202 -3.35 8.23 0.12
CA GLU A 202 -4.22 8.61 -0.99
C GLU A 202 -4.70 7.39 -1.77
N ASP A 203 -3.79 6.53 -2.18
CA ASP A 203 -4.13 5.32 -2.93
C ASP A 203 -5.05 4.39 -2.13
N GLN A 204 -4.80 4.26 -0.82
CA GLN A 204 -5.61 3.44 0.07
C GLN A 204 -7.04 3.98 0.20
N ILE A 205 -7.21 5.31 0.34
CA ILE A 205 -8.54 5.93 0.40
C ILE A 205 -9.25 5.80 -0.96
N ILE A 206 -8.56 6.07 -2.07
CA ILE A 206 -9.11 5.95 -3.41
C ILE A 206 -9.61 4.53 -3.70
N GLN A 207 -8.85 3.52 -3.30
CA GLN A 207 -9.25 2.11 -3.44
C GLN A 207 -10.46 1.77 -2.56
N PHE A 208 -10.53 2.36 -1.36
CA PHE A 208 -11.59 2.09 -0.41
C PHE A 208 -12.93 2.73 -0.79
N VAL A 209 -12.92 3.97 -1.33
CA VAL A 209 -14.16 4.72 -1.63
C VAL A 209 -14.53 4.71 -3.11
N GLY A 210 -13.61 4.39 -4.00
CA GLY A 210 -13.85 4.34 -5.43
C GLY A 210 -14.46 3.01 -5.88
N ILE A 211 -14.93 2.99 -7.12
CA ILE A 211 -15.49 1.79 -7.75
C ILE A 211 -14.66 1.38 -8.96
N ASP A 212 -14.50 0.07 -9.12
CA ASP A 212 -13.92 -0.57 -10.30
C ASP A 212 -14.93 -1.58 -10.84
N ILE A 213 -15.29 -1.43 -12.12
CA ILE A 213 -16.18 -2.32 -12.87
C ILE A 213 -15.31 -3.09 -13.87
N TYR A 214 -15.33 -4.41 -13.81
CA TYR A 214 -14.57 -5.30 -14.69
C TYR A 214 -15.48 -6.10 -15.59
N GLU A 215 -15.01 -6.46 -16.77
CA GLU A 215 -15.70 -7.37 -17.71
C GLU A 215 -16.29 -8.60 -17.02
N ARG A 216 -15.51 -9.24 -16.14
CA ARG A 216 -15.97 -10.42 -15.38
C ARG A 216 -17.25 -10.16 -14.57
N ASN A 217 -17.41 -8.97 -13.99
CA ASN A 217 -18.59 -8.62 -13.20
C ASN A 217 -19.81 -8.46 -14.10
N LEU A 218 -19.63 -7.89 -15.30
CA LEU A 218 -20.68 -7.74 -16.30
C LEU A 218 -21.13 -9.11 -16.81
N ASN A 219 -20.19 -9.99 -17.12
CA ASN A 219 -20.47 -11.36 -17.57
C ASN A 219 -21.23 -12.16 -16.51
N GLU A 220 -20.83 -12.09 -15.23
CA GLU A 220 -21.52 -12.73 -14.10
C GLU A 220 -22.97 -12.26 -13.95
N CYS A 221 -23.20 -10.98 -14.19
CA CYS A 221 -24.52 -10.36 -14.09
C CYS A 221 -25.32 -10.39 -15.40
N LYS A 222 -24.74 -10.89 -16.49
CA LYS A 222 -25.33 -10.89 -17.85
C LYS A 222 -25.75 -9.48 -18.30
N ILE A 223 -24.90 -8.49 -17.96
CA ILE A 223 -25.14 -7.09 -18.33
C ILE A 223 -24.29 -6.78 -19.55
N ASP A 224 -24.94 -6.24 -20.58
CA ASP A 224 -24.27 -5.77 -21.78
C ASP A 224 -23.84 -4.31 -21.58
N VAL A 225 -22.55 -4.07 -21.65
CA VAL A 225 -21.94 -2.76 -21.45
C VAL A 225 -22.30 -1.77 -22.58
N GLU A 226 -22.64 -2.27 -23.79
CA GLU A 226 -23.00 -1.44 -24.94
C GLU A 226 -24.31 -0.66 -24.73
N ASN A 227 -25.13 -1.05 -23.76
CA ASN A 227 -26.37 -0.35 -23.40
C ASN A 227 -26.14 0.91 -22.55
N TYR A 228 -24.89 1.28 -22.25
CA TYR A 228 -24.55 2.39 -21.37
C TYR A 228 -23.53 3.32 -22.03
N ASP A 229 -23.70 4.64 -21.83
CA ASP A 229 -22.66 5.60 -22.19
C ASP A 229 -21.54 5.60 -21.13
N LEU A 230 -20.42 4.96 -21.46
CA LEU A 230 -19.25 4.87 -20.58
C LEU A 230 -18.46 6.16 -20.47
N GLN A 231 -18.91 7.26 -21.08
CA GLN A 231 -18.35 8.59 -20.92
C GLN A 231 -19.20 9.48 -20.00
N ASP A 232 -20.42 9.04 -19.69
CA ASP A 232 -21.31 9.71 -18.75
C ASP A 232 -21.29 9.01 -17.39
N ILE A 233 -20.97 9.75 -16.33
CA ILE A 233 -20.91 9.22 -14.96
C ILE A 233 -22.28 8.75 -14.46
N ASP A 234 -23.39 9.38 -14.89
CA ASP A 234 -24.73 8.97 -14.48
C ASP A 234 -25.11 7.61 -15.10
N ASP A 235 -24.72 7.38 -16.34
CA ASP A 235 -24.96 6.08 -17.00
C ASP A 235 -24.06 5.00 -16.42
N VAL A 236 -22.81 5.32 -16.08
CA VAL A 236 -21.94 4.38 -15.35
C VAL A 236 -22.47 4.08 -13.96
N MET A 237 -23.12 5.03 -13.30
CA MET A 237 -23.77 4.78 -12.01
C MET A 237 -25.01 3.90 -12.16
N LYS A 238 -25.80 4.06 -13.24
CA LYS A 238 -26.90 3.11 -13.57
C LYS A 238 -26.36 1.71 -13.86
N LEU A 239 -25.22 1.59 -14.55
CA LEU A 239 -24.53 0.31 -14.74
C LEU A 239 -24.15 -0.33 -13.40
N SER A 240 -23.60 0.46 -12.47
CA SER A 240 -23.28 0.03 -11.10
C SER A 240 -24.53 -0.42 -10.33
N ASP A 241 -25.65 0.30 -10.48
CA ASP A 241 -26.93 -0.07 -9.90
C ASP A 241 -27.42 -1.42 -10.47
N GLY A 242 -27.34 -1.59 -11.78
CA GLY A 242 -27.69 -2.86 -12.44
C GLY A 242 -26.86 -4.04 -11.92
N LEU A 243 -25.56 -3.82 -11.65
CA LEU A 243 -24.70 -4.83 -11.03
C LEU A 243 -25.16 -5.16 -9.60
N SER A 244 -25.44 -4.16 -8.77
CA SER A 244 -25.89 -4.39 -7.40
C SER A 244 -27.26 -5.08 -7.36
N GLU A 245 -28.20 -4.67 -8.19
CA GLU A 245 -29.54 -5.29 -8.31
C GLU A 245 -29.46 -6.74 -8.82
N SER A 246 -28.57 -7.00 -9.79
CA SER A 246 -28.34 -8.35 -10.29
C SER A 246 -27.77 -9.26 -9.20
N TYR A 247 -26.79 -8.80 -8.43
CA TYR A 247 -26.26 -9.58 -7.30
C TYR A 247 -27.33 -9.79 -6.21
N ALA A 248 -28.12 -8.78 -5.89
CA ALA A 248 -29.23 -8.93 -4.93
C ALA A 248 -30.25 -9.97 -5.40
N ARG A 249 -30.61 -9.98 -6.70
CA ARG A 249 -31.49 -10.97 -7.28
C ARG A 249 -30.93 -12.39 -7.24
N GLN A 250 -29.64 -12.54 -7.62
CA GLN A 250 -28.95 -13.83 -7.53
C GLN A 250 -28.94 -14.39 -6.10
N ILE A 251 -28.75 -13.52 -5.09
CA ILE A 251 -28.84 -13.90 -3.67
C ILE A 251 -30.23 -14.42 -3.35
N SER A 252 -31.30 -13.67 -3.73
CA SER A 252 -32.66 -14.07 -3.45
C SER A 252 -33.05 -15.40 -4.15
N GLU A 253 -32.71 -15.53 -5.42
CA GLU A 253 -32.97 -16.76 -6.21
C GLU A 253 -32.27 -17.99 -5.61
N LEU A 254 -31.02 -17.81 -5.12
CA LEU A 254 -30.29 -18.88 -4.44
C LEU A 254 -30.97 -19.25 -3.11
N GLU A 255 -31.28 -18.27 -2.27
CA GLU A 255 -31.88 -18.48 -0.95
C GLU A 255 -33.27 -19.09 -1.02
N ASP A 256 -34.02 -18.81 -2.08
CA ASP A 256 -35.38 -19.34 -2.30
C ASP A 256 -35.40 -20.72 -3.02
N SER A 257 -34.23 -21.18 -3.52
CA SER A 257 -34.16 -22.46 -4.22
C SER A 257 -34.35 -23.67 -3.28
N SER A 258 -35.04 -24.70 -3.77
CA SER A 258 -35.20 -25.96 -3.02
C SER A 258 -33.86 -26.67 -2.78
N ALA A 259 -32.92 -26.52 -3.69
CA ALA A 259 -31.56 -27.05 -3.54
C ALA A 259 -30.81 -26.38 -2.38
N PHE A 260 -30.93 -25.05 -2.22
CA PHE A 260 -30.37 -24.32 -1.10
C PHE A 260 -31.02 -24.68 0.24
N ALA A 261 -32.35 -24.90 0.22
CA ALA A 261 -33.06 -25.33 1.43
C ALA A 261 -32.59 -26.72 1.93
N GLN A 262 -32.20 -27.61 1.01
CA GLN A 262 -31.71 -28.94 1.32
C GLN A 262 -30.20 -28.94 1.68
N ASN A 263 -29.42 -28.16 0.98
CA ASN A 263 -27.96 -28.02 1.20
C ASN A 263 -27.51 -26.57 0.98
N PRO A 264 -27.59 -25.70 2.00
CA PRO A 264 -27.31 -24.27 1.87
C PRO A 264 -25.86 -24.01 1.48
N ASP A 265 -25.64 -23.43 0.31
CA ASP A 265 -24.33 -22.96 -0.14
C ASP A 265 -24.13 -21.49 0.25
N TYR A 266 -23.80 -21.28 1.52
CA TYR A 266 -23.57 -19.95 2.08
C TYR A 266 -22.31 -19.27 1.54
N GLU A 267 -21.37 -20.01 0.97
CA GLU A 267 -20.15 -19.46 0.37
C GLU A 267 -20.48 -18.58 -0.84
N VAL A 268 -21.30 -19.13 -1.74
CA VAL A 268 -21.76 -18.39 -2.92
C VAL A 268 -22.57 -17.15 -2.50
N VAL A 269 -23.49 -17.32 -1.54
CA VAL A 269 -24.30 -16.19 -1.03
C VAL A 269 -23.40 -15.10 -0.45
N GLN A 270 -22.43 -15.43 0.39
CA GLN A 270 -21.53 -14.45 0.99
C GLN A 270 -20.65 -13.74 -0.05
N THR A 271 -20.19 -14.48 -1.05
CA THR A 271 -19.44 -13.89 -2.18
C THR A 271 -20.29 -12.87 -2.94
N LEU A 272 -21.54 -13.21 -3.24
CA LEU A 272 -22.47 -12.29 -3.89
C LEU A 272 -22.83 -11.09 -3.00
N GLU A 273 -23.01 -11.30 -1.70
CA GLU A 273 -23.24 -10.20 -0.74
C GLU A 273 -22.06 -9.21 -0.69
N ASN A 274 -20.83 -9.71 -0.72
CA ASN A 274 -19.65 -8.86 -0.74
C ASN A 274 -19.59 -8.01 -2.03
N LYS A 275 -19.93 -8.61 -3.17
CA LYS A 275 -20.03 -7.90 -4.46
C LYS A 275 -21.16 -6.87 -4.44
N TYR A 276 -22.35 -7.25 -3.97
CA TYR A 276 -23.50 -6.35 -3.79
C TYR A 276 -23.10 -5.13 -2.95
N LYS A 277 -22.55 -5.35 -1.76
CA LYS A 277 -22.15 -4.27 -0.84
C LYS A 277 -21.15 -3.32 -1.48
N LYS A 278 -20.14 -3.85 -2.19
CA LYS A 278 -19.14 -3.05 -2.88
C LYS A 278 -19.78 -2.00 -3.80
N TYR A 279 -20.75 -2.41 -4.64
CA TYR A 279 -21.41 -1.52 -5.59
C TYR A 279 -22.42 -0.60 -4.90
N ALA A 280 -23.20 -1.10 -3.95
CA ALA A 280 -24.20 -0.32 -3.23
C ALA A 280 -23.56 0.78 -2.33
N GLU A 281 -22.48 0.48 -1.62
CA GLU A 281 -21.75 1.44 -0.77
C GLU A 281 -21.05 2.51 -1.61
N ALA A 282 -20.38 2.12 -2.70
CA ALA A 282 -19.74 3.06 -3.62
C ALA A 282 -20.74 4.00 -4.28
N ARG A 283 -21.92 3.49 -4.65
CA ARG A 283 -23.05 4.32 -5.16
C ARG A 283 -23.39 5.44 -4.20
N SER A 284 -23.70 5.11 -2.94
CA SER A 284 -24.08 6.11 -1.93
C SER A 284 -23.00 7.20 -1.78
N GLU A 285 -21.75 6.80 -1.77
CA GLU A 285 -20.61 7.72 -1.66
C GLU A 285 -20.48 8.65 -2.88
N ILE A 286 -20.59 8.10 -4.09
CA ILE A 286 -20.45 8.86 -5.33
C ILE A 286 -21.61 9.85 -5.50
N TYR A 287 -22.86 9.43 -5.27
CA TYR A 287 -24.01 10.34 -5.37
C TYR A 287 -23.96 11.47 -4.36
N SER A 288 -23.51 11.20 -3.13
CA SER A 288 -23.39 12.25 -2.09
C SER A 288 -22.36 13.33 -2.40
N ASN A 289 -21.44 13.08 -3.35
CA ASN A 289 -20.32 13.96 -3.66
C ASN A 289 -19.83 13.81 -5.11
N LYS A 290 -20.78 13.77 -6.04
CA LYS A 290 -20.54 13.47 -7.46
C LYS A 290 -19.48 14.36 -8.09
N GLU A 291 -19.44 15.64 -7.76
CA GLU A 291 -18.47 16.62 -8.26
C GLU A 291 -17.01 16.31 -7.93
N ASN A 292 -16.79 15.52 -6.86
CA ASN A 292 -15.45 15.06 -6.47
C ASN A 292 -15.04 13.76 -7.17
N PHE A 293 -15.94 13.10 -7.88
CA PHE A 293 -15.62 11.83 -8.52
C PHE A 293 -15.34 11.99 -10.01
N ILE A 294 -14.27 11.36 -10.44
CA ILE A 294 -13.83 11.37 -11.84
C ILE A 294 -14.05 10.00 -12.45
N LEU A 295 -14.76 10.00 -13.57
CA LEU A 295 -14.88 8.84 -14.43
C LEU A 295 -13.61 8.72 -15.28
N ASN A 296 -12.86 7.66 -15.09
CA ASN A 296 -11.70 7.35 -15.90
C ASN A 296 -12.15 6.76 -17.26
N LYS A 297 -11.34 6.92 -18.28
CA LYS A 297 -11.61 6.33 -19.60
C LYS A 297 -11.71 4.81 -19.46
N PRO A 298 -12.70 4.18 -20.12
CA PRO A 298 -12.78 2.73 -20.15
C PRO A 298 -11.54 2.14 -20.83
N TYR A 299 -11.08 1.02 -20.28
CA TYR A 299 -9.96 0.27 -20.85
C TYR A 299 -10.49 -0.85 -21.73
N TYR A 300 -10.01 -0.87 -22.96
CA TYR A 300 -10.25 -1.93 -23.95
C TYR A 300 -8.94 -2.63 -24.25
N ASP A 301 -8.99 -3.95 -24.53
CA ASP A 301 -7.81 -4.68 -25.00
C ASP A 301 -7.48 -4.39 -26.47
N GLU A 302 -6.43 -5.01 -26.99
CA GLU A 302 -5.98 -4.86 -28.39
C GLU A 302 -7.04 -5.31 -29.42
N GLY A 303 -7.95 -6.19 -29.02
CA GLY A 303 -9.10 -6.62 -29.83
C GLY A 303 -10.32 -5.70 -29.74
N GLY A 304 -10.24 -4.60 -29.01
CA GLY A 304 -11.35 -3.66 -28.80
C GLY A 304 -12.38 -4.14 -27.78
N LYS A 305 -12.11 -5.19 -27.01
CA LYS A 305 -13.02 -5.71 -26.00
C LYS A 305 -12.87 -4.94 -24.69
N PHE A 306 -14.02 -4.54 -24.09
CA PHE A 306 -14.06 -3.90 -22.78
C PHE A 306 -13.41 -4.76 -21.70
N ARG A 307 -12.57 -4.17 -20.87
CA ARG A 307 -11.88 -4.85 -19.76
C ARG A 307 -12.19 -4.25 -18.40
N SER A 308 -12.19 -2.93 -18.31
CA SER A 308 -12.47 -2.27 -17.03
C SER A 308 -12.83 -0.80 -17.19
N LEU A 309 -13.50 -0.30 -16.16
CA LEU A 309 -13.85 1.10 -15.97
C LEU A 309 -13.75 1.44 -14.49
N SER A 310 -13.36 2.67 -14.16
CA SER A 310 -13.30 3.10 -12.76
C SER A 310 -13.84 4.50 -12.54
N VAL A 311 -14.47 4.70 -11.38
CA VAL A 311 -14.89 6.01 -10.86
C VAL A 311 -14.16 6.24 -9.54
N LYS A 312 -13.33 7.28 -9.47
CA LYS A 312 -12.42 7.53 -8.34
C LYS A 312 -12.54 8.98 -7.85
N PRO A 313 -12.38 9.24 -6.55
CA PRO A 313 -12.39 10.61 -6.06
C PRO A 313 -11.15 11.38 -6.56
N LEU A 314 -11.35 12.63 -6.93
CA LEU A 314 -10.25 13.55 -7.28
C LEU A 314 -9.48 13.97 -6.04
N ASP A 315 -10.22 14.32 -4.98
CA ASP A 315 -9.73 14.88 -3.74
C ASP A 315 -10.13 13.98 -2.58
N ILE A 316 -9.19 13.69 -1.68
CA ILE A 316 -9.40 12.85 -0.51
C ILE A 316 -9.61 13.65 0.79
N SER A 317 -9.51 14.98 0.76
CA SER A 317 -9.52 15.85 1.95
C SER A 317 -10.77 15.68 2.81
N LYS A 318 -11.93 15.45 2.20
CA LYS A 318 -13.18 15.22 2.93
C LYS A 318 -13.19 13.95 3.79
N TYR A 319 -12.31 13.00 3.50
CA TYR A 319 -12.20 11.75 4.26
C TYR A 319 -11.27 11.87 5.47
N VAL A 320 -10.50 12.96 5.54
CA VAL A 320 -9.51 13.18 6.61
C VAL A 320 -10.18 13.18 7.99
N SER A 321 -11.27 13.94 8.17
CA SER A 321 -12.02 13.97 9.44
C SER A 321 -12.66 12.64 9.81
N THR A 322 -12.96 11.78 8.83
CA THR A 322 -13.53 10.45 9.10
C THR A 322 -12.46 9.47 9.58
N PHE A 323 -11.27 9.50 8.97
CA PHE A 323 -10.25 8.48 9.20
C PHE A 323 -9.14 8.94 10.14
N PHE A 324 -8.86 10.24 10.22
CA PHE A 324 -7.74 10.80 10.94
C PHE A 324 -8.21 11.78 12.03
N ASP A 325 -8.97 11.25 13.00
CA ASP A 325 -9.55 12.01 14.11
C ASP A 325 -9.09 11.43 15.45
N HIS A 326 -7.78 11.52 15.71
CA HIS A 326 -7.17 11.12 16.99
C HIS A 326 -6.48 12.32 17.66
N PRO A 327 -6.35 12.33 18.99
CA PRO A 327 -5.71 13.42 19.72
C PRO A 327 -4.30 13.75 19.24
N VAL A 328 -3.51 12.71 18.95
CA VAL A 328 -2.17 12.83 18.34
C VAL A 328 -2.08 11.85 17.17
N GLN A 329 -1.51 12.30 16.06
CA GLN A 329 -1.37 11.54 14.83
C GLN A 329 0.06 11.66 14.31
N ILE A 330 0.70 10.52 14.05
CA ILE A 330 2.04 10.45 13.48
C ILE A 330 1.95 9.79 12.12
N PHE A 331 2.37 10.49 11.07
CA PHE A 331 2.43 9.97 9.70
C PHE A 331 3.89 9.71 9.33
N MET A 332 4.25 8.46 9.10
CA MET A 332 5.63 8.07 8.82
C MET A 332 5.81 7.62 7.38
N SER A 333 6.87 8.09 6.75
CA SER A 333 7.27 7.64 5.41
C SER A 333 8.77 7.84 5.21
N ALA A 334 9.34 7.13 4.24
CA ALA A 334 10.70 7.38 3.79
C ALA A 334 10.83 8.68 2.99
N THR A 335 9.74 9.13 2.40
CA THR A 335 9.72 10.21 1.40
C THR A 335 8.42 11.02 1.53
N ILE A 336 8.24 11.73 2.64
CA ILE A 336 7.08 12.59 2.85
C ILE A 336 7.50 14.06 2.86
N ASP A 337 6.81 14.87 2.07
CA ASP A 337 6.95 16.32 2.02
C ASP A 337 5.71 16.99 2.62
N LYS A 338 5.92 17.98 3.50
CA LYS A 338 4.83 18.63 4.25
C LYS A 338 3.86 19.36 3.33
N GLU A 339 4.36 20.12 2.35
CA GLU A 339 3.52 20.94 1.49
C GLU A 339 2.62 20.05 0.64
N SER A 340 3.20 19.05 -0.03
CA SER A 340 2.47 18.10 -0.86
C SER A 340 1.52 17.21 -0.05
N PHE A 341 1.91 16.81 1.16
CA PHE A 341 1.02 16.06 2.06
C PHE A 341 -0.22 16.87 2.46
N CYS A 342 -0.03 18.13 2.86
CA CYS A 342 -1.14 19.00 3.25
C CYS A 342 -2.04 19.34 2.05
N GLU A 343 -1.45 19.63 0.88
CA GLU A 343 -2.22 19.86 -0.36
C GLU A 343 -3.10 18.66 -0.70
N ASN A 344 -2.55 17.45 -0.58
CA ASN A 344 -3.26 16.23 -0.94
C ASN A 344 -4.34 15.81 0.07
N THR A 345 -4.06 15.95 1.36
CA THR A 345 -4.94 15.50 2.44
C THR A 345 -5.91 16.58 2.92
N GLY A 346 -5.63 17.86 2.66
CA GLY A 346 -6.42 18.97 3.19
C GLY A 346 -6.14 19.29 4.66
N PHE A 347 -5.11 18.74 5.27
CA PHE A 347 -4.66 19.20 6.58
C PHE A 347 -4.18 20.66 6.52
N ASN A 348 -4.54 21.46 7.51
CA ASN A 348 -4.02 22.83 7.62
C ASN A 348 -2.50 22.79 7.89
N PRO A 349 -1.66 23.36 7.00
CA PRO A 349 -0.21 23.34 7.17
C PRO A 349 0.30 23.90 8.50
N GLY A 350 -0.44 24.85 9.09
CA GLY A 350 -0.12 25.44 10.40
C GLY A 350 -0.32 24.49 11.58
N MET A 351 -1.05 23.37 11.38
CA MET A 351 -1.28 22.35 12.40
C MET A 351 -0.40 21.11 12.23
N VAL A 352 0.38 21.05 11.18
CA VAL A 352 1.24 19.91 10.82
C VAL A 352 2.68 20.30 11.09
N GLU A 353 3.36 19.49 11.89
CA GLU A 353 4.79 19.61 12.14
C GLU A 353 5.54 18.51 11.39
N ILE A 354 6.80 18.77 11.00
CA ILE A 354 7.64 17.77 10.35
C ILE A 354 8.90 17.51 11.18
N VAL A 355 9.26 16.25 11.29
CA VAL A 355 10.54 15.75 11.77
C VAL A 355 11.20 15.07 10.58
N ASP A 356 12.29 15.64 10.09
CA ASP A 356 12.97 15.16 8.88
C ASP A 356 14.40 14.72 9.21
N THR A 357 14.76 13.54 8.72
CA THR A 357 16.10 12.98 8.90
C THR A 357 17.10 13.79 8.09
N GLN A 358 18.02 14.49 8.76
CA GLN A 358 18.99 15.40 8.11
C GLN A 358 20.07 14.65 7.34
N VAL A 359 20.42 13.45 7.77
CA VAL A 359 21.48 12.62 7.15
C VAL A 359 20.99 11.19 6.99
N SER A 360 21.43 10.52 5.93
CA SER A 360 21.18 9.09 5.78
C SER A 360 21.99 8.28 6.79
N PRO A 361 21.44 7.18 7.35
CA PRO A 361 22.21 6.27 8.19
C PRO A 361 23.28 5.49 7.41
N PHE A 362 23.15 5.40 6.08
CA PHE A 362 24.03 4.59 5.24
C PHE A 362 25.17 5.41 4.67
N PRO A 363 26.41 4.86 4.62
CA PRO A 363 27.56 5.52 4.00
C PRO A 363 27.29 5.91 2.55
N ILE A 364 27.76 7.09 2.14
CA ILE A 364 27.55 7.60 0.77
C ILE A 364 28.19 6.70 -0.28
N GLU A 365 29.34 6.11 0.04
CA GLU A 365 30.07 5.17 -0.81
C GLU A 365 29.28 3.90 -1.12
N ASN A 366 28.34 3.52 -0.25
CA ASN A 366 27.52 2.32 -0.40
C ASN A 366 26.24 2.57 -1.23
N ARG A 367 25.88 3.84 -1.48
CA ARG A 367 24.61 4.20 -2.14
C ARG A 367 24.80 5.25 -3.24
N LYS A 368 25.82 5.06 -4.06
CA LYS A 368 26.14 5.98 -5.14
C LYS A 368 25.01 6.07 -6.15
N VAL A 369 24.67 7.30 -6.54
CA VAL A 369 23.74 7.58 -7.64
C VAL A 369 24.51 8.32 -8.73
N GLU A 370 24.53 7.73 -9.92
CA GLU A 370 25.13 8.30 -11.11
C GLU A 370 24.04 8.78 -12.06
N PHE A 371 23.96 10.08 -12.29
CA PHE A 371 23.09 10.68 -13.30
C PHE A 371 23.84 10.69 -14.62
N THR A 372 23.60 9.70 -15.45
CA THR A 372 24.27 9.56 -16.76
C THR A 372 23.61 10.42 -17.83
N ASP A 373 22.37 10.90 -17.60
CA ASP A 373 21.64 11.83 -18.46
C ASP A 373 21.69 11.47 -19.96
N VAL A 374 21.52 10.18 -20.25
CA VAL A 374 21.65 9.63 -21.61
C VAL A 374 20.70 10.34 -22.58
N LYS A 375 19.44 10.45 -22.17
CA LYS A 375 18.41 11.13 -22.95
C LYS A 375 17.24 11.56 -22.06
N ARG A 376 16.57 12.68 -22.41
CA ARG A 376 15.28 13.04 -21.85
C ARG A 376 14.20 12.23 -22.54
N LEU A 377 13.54 11.33 -21.78
CA LEU A 377 12.47 10.51 -22.31
C LEU A 377 11.09 11.13 -22.04
N SER A 378 10.36 11.41 -23.11
CA SER A 378 9.02 12.01 -23.09
C SER A 378 8.05 11.23 -23.99
N TYR A 379 6.82 11.71 -24.12
CA TYR A 379 5.87 11.16 -25.08
C TYR A 379 6.31 11.35 -26.53
N SER A 380 7.11 12.39 -26.81
CA SER A 380 7.64 12.71 -28.15
C SER A 380 9.01 12.09 -28.44
N SER A 381 9.54 11.22 -27.57
CA SER A 381 10.80 10.53 -27.79
C SER A 381 10.69 9.58 -28.99
N THR A 382 11.75 9.56 -29.79
CA THR A 382 11.86 8.69 -30.98
C THR A 382 12.33 7.28 -30.58
N LYS A 383 12.23 6.33 -31.50
CA LYS A 383 12.80 5.00 -31.29
C LYS A 383 14.32 5.05 -31.12
N ASP A 384 15.01 5.97 -31.81
CA ASP A 384 16.45 6.15 -31.65
C ASP A 384 16.83 6.64 -30.25
N ASP A 385 16.03 7.54 -29.65
CA ASP A 385 16.19 7.99 -28.27
C ASP A 385 16.08 6.83 -27.28
N GLU A 386 15.10 5.95 -27.49
CA GLU A 386 14.91 4.73 -26.68
C GLU A 386 16.10 3.77 -26.83
N GLN A 387 16.58 3.59 -28.06
CA GLN A 387 17.73 2.72 -28.35
C GLN A 387 19.02 3.19 -27.65
N LEU A 388 19.24 4.50 -27.52
CA LEU A 388 20.36 5.03 -26.75
C LEU A 388 20.31 4.61 -25.28
N VAL A 389 19.12 4.69 -24.66
CA VAL A 389 18.92 4.27 -23.28
C VAL A 389 19.10 2.75 -23.14
N ILE A 390 18.55 1.95 -24.05
CA ILE A 390 18.66 0.49 -24.03
C ILE A 390 20.12 0.06 -24.20
N LYS A 391 20.87 0.69 -25.09
CA LYS A 391 22.31 0.45 -25.26
C LYS A 391 23.06 0.70 -23.95
N LYS A 392 22.72 1.79 -23.24
CA LYS A 392 23.34 2.10 -21.94
C LYS A 392 22.98 1.09 -20.86
N ILE A 393 21.74 0.59 -20.86
CA ILE A 393 21.32 -0.53 -19.99
C ILE A 393 22.19 -1.76 -20.27
N ASP A 394 22.38 -2.12 -21.53
CA ASP A 394 23.17 -3.29 -21.95
C ASP A 394 24.64 -3.16 -21.51
N GLU A 395 25.24 -1.98 -21.67
CA GLU A 395 26.61 -1.67 -21.20
C GLU A 395 26.75 -1.84 -19.68
N ILE A 396 25.78 -1.32 -18.89
CA ILE A 396 25.78 -1.46 -17.43
C ILE A 396 25.61 -2.91 -17.02
N MET A 397 24.67 -3.64 -17.62
CA MET A 397 24.47 -5.05 -17.35
C MET A 397 25.71 -5.89 -17.66
N THR A 398 26.46 -5.53 -18.71
CA THR A 398 27.73 -6.19 -19.08
C THR A 398 28.81 -5.88 -18.05
N LYS A 399 28.91 -4.63 -17.56
CA LYS A 399 29.81 -4.24 -16.46
C LYS A 399 29.58 -5.09 -15.21
N TYR A 400 28.33 -5.42 -14.89
CA TYR A 400 27.91 -6.23 -13.74
C TYR A 400 27.49 -7.65 -14.16
N SER A 401 28.24 -8.29 -15.07
CA SER A 401 27.88 -9.59 -15.64
C SER A 401 27.75 -10.72 -14.61
N ASP A 402 28.45 -10.63 -13.49
CA ASP A 402 28.46 -11.58 -12.37
C ASP A 402 27.52 -11.21 -11.21
N LYS A 403 26.82 -10.07 -11.28
CA LYS A 403 25.98 -9.55 -10.20
C LYS A 403 24.50 -9.57 -10.56
N LYS A 404 23.65 -9.69 -9.52
CA LYS A 404 22.22 -9.46 -9.65
C LYS A 404 21.89 -7.97 -9.65
N GLY A 405 20.82 -7.59 -10.33
CA GLY A 405 20.43 -6.20 -10.46
C GLY A 405 18.91 -5.98 -10.59
N LEU A 406 18.57 -4.68 -10.64
CA LEU A 406 17.19 -4.20 -10.80
C LEU A 406 17.14 -3.14 -11.90
N ILE A 407 16.20 -3.26 -12.83
CA ILE A 407 15.87 -2.22 -13.82
C ILE A 407 14.45 -1.74 -13.59
N LEU A 408 14.30 -0.46 -13.32
CA LEU A 408 13.03 0.20 -13.08
C LEU A 408 12.64 1.07 -14.28
N THR A 409 11.42 0.91 -14.76
CA THR A 409 10.88 1.70 -15.86
C THR A 409 9.42 2.11 -15.61
N SER A 410 8.80 2.87 -16.52
CA SER A 410 7.48 3.50 -16.30
C SER A 410 6.29 2.65 -16.73
N SER A 411 6.47 1.63 -17.59
CA SER A 411 5.35 0.84 -18.14
C SER A 411 5.75 -0.60 -18.49
N LYS A 412 4.76 -1.49 -18.57
CA LYS A 412 4.96 -2.88 -19.01
C LYS A 412 5.45 -2.96 -20.45
N SER A 413 4.89 -2.16 -21.37
CA SER A 413 5.33 -2.12 -22.77
C SER A 413 6.81 -1.80 -22.90
N ARG A 414 7.29 -0.85 -22.08
CA ARG A 414 8.71 -0.50 -22.05
C ARG A 414 9.60 -1.62 -21.49
N CYS A 415 9.09 -2.45 -20.57
CA CYS A 415 9.83 -3.64 -20.15
C CYS A 415 10.05 -4.61 -21.32
N PHE A 416 9.04 -4.83 -22.15
CA PHE A 416 9.19 -5.70 -23.33
C PHE A 416 10.12 -5.09 -24.38
N GLU A 417 10.01 -3.78 -24.64
CA GLU A 417 10.90 -3.08 -25.56
C GLU A 417 12.37 -3.16 -25.12
N ILE A 418 12.67 -2.97 -23.85
CA ILE A 418 14.02 -3.15 -23.28
C ILE A 418 14.45 -4.61 -23.51
N LEU A 419 13.64 -5.58 -23.11
CA LEU A 419 13.98 -6.99 -23.25
C LEU A 419 14.30 -7.36 -24.71
N GLU A 420 13.49 -6.91 -25.66
CA GLU A 420 13.67 -7.26 -27.09
C GLU A 420 14.94 -6.71 -27.71
N ASN A 421 15.47 -5.62 -27.19
CA ASN A 421 16.61 -4.90 -27.78
C ASN A 421 17.93 -5.04 -27.01
N LEU A 422 17.97 -5.83 -25.92
CA LEU A 422 19.23 -6.19 -25.24
C LEU A 422 20.03 -7.20 -26.03
N SER A 423 21.34 -7.32 -25.75
CA SER A 423 22.18 -8.41 -26.22
C SER A 423 21.67 -9.79 -25.78
N VAL A 424 22.02 -10.84 -26.51
CA VAL A 424 21.57 -12.21 -26.21
C VAL A 424 21.99 -12.66 -24.81
N GLU A 425 23.20 -12.30 -24.39
CA GLU A 425 23.74 -12.58 -23.06
C GLU A 425 22.91 -11.94 -21.96
N ASN A 426 22.61 -10.65 -22.09
CA ASN A 426 21.86 -9.91 -21.10
C ASN A 426 20.36 -10.24 -21.09
N LYS A 427 19.76 -10.58 -22.26
CA LYS A 427 18.38 -11.10 -22.33
C LYS A 427 18.15 -12.31 -21.42
N ARG A 428 19.10 -13.26 -21.41
CA ARG A 428 19.00 -14.50 -20.62
C ARG A 428 18.96 -14.25 -19.11
N ARG A 429 19.49 -13.10 -18.67
CA ARG A 429 19.53 -12.69 -17.26
C ARG A 429 18.24 -12.03 -16.79
N ILE A 430 17.42 -11.51 -17.73
CA ILE A 430 16.20 -10.75 -17.38
C ILE A 430 15.12 -11.66 -16.81
N ARG A 431 14.50 -11.19 -15.73
CA ARG A 431 13.25 -11.68 -15.16
C ARG A 431 12.26 -10.52 -15.11
N ILE A 432 11.24 -10.55 -15.98
CA ILE A 432 10.16 -9.55 -15.92
C ILE A 432 9.33 -9.84 -14.67
N CYS A 433 9.14 -8.82 -13.83
CA CYS A 433 8.45 -8.95 -12.56
C CYS A 433 7.36 -7.89 -12.45
N HIS A 434 6.10 -8.35 -12.45
CA HIS A 434 4.91 -7.53 -12.25
C HIS A 434 3.99 -8.18 -11.21
N SER A 435 3.00 -7.45 -10.73
CA SER A 435 1.96 -7.99 -9.85
C SER A 435 1.19 -9.15 -10.50
N PHE A 436 1.03 -9.09 -11.85
CA PHE A 436 0.44 -10.14 -12.66
C PHE A 436 1.36 -10.38 -13.86
N ASN A 437 2.02 -11.52 -13.90
CA ASN A 437 2.93 -11.92 -14.97
C ASN A 437 2.19 -12.76 -16.02
N ALA A 438 2.64 -12.68 -17.26
CA ALA A 438 2.01 -13.36 -18.39
C ALA A 438 2.05 -14.91 -18.28
N ASP A 439 3.04 -15.45 -17.58
CA ASP A 439 3.21 -16.88 -17.30
C ASP A 439 2.40 -17.38 -16.09
N GLY A 440 1.57 -16.52 -15.50
CA GLY A 440 0.74 -16.83 -14.34
C GLY A 440 1.48 -16.82 -12.99
N LYS A 441 2.79 -16.54 -12.97
CA LYS A 441 3.56 -16.46 -11.73
C LYS A 441 3.19 -15.22 -10.93
N THR A 442 3.17 -15.37 -9.63
CA THR A 442 3.05 -14.23 -8.72
C THR A 442 4.36 -13.44 -8.65
N GLN A 443 4.28 -12.20 -8.20
CA GLN A 443 5.47 -11.37 -7.96
C GLN A 443 6.47 -12.07 -7.03
N ASP A 444 5.98 -12.68 -5.94
CA ASP A 444 6.81 -13.38 -4.96
C ASP A 444 7.54 -14.58 -5.56
N GLN A 445 6.89 -15.33 -6.45
CA GLN A 445 7.52 -16.45 -7.16
C GLN A 445 8.67 -15.98 -8.08
N VAL A 446 8.48 -14.86 -8.81
CA VAL A 446 9.55 -14.30 -9.66
C VAL A 446 10.72 -13.78 -8.82
N VAL A 447 10.43 -13.15 -7.68
CA VAL A 447 11.46 -12.68 -6.74
C VAL A 447 12.22 -13.87 -6.13
N GLN A 448 11.53 -14.96 -5.83
CA GLN A 448 12.16 -16.19 -5.33
C GLN A 448 13.08 -16.82 -6.39
N GLU A 449 12.64 -16.92 -7.64
CA GLU A 449 13.49 -17.40 -8.77
C GLU A 449 14.71 -16.49 -8.99
N HIS A 450 14.54 -15.18 -8.78
CA HIS A 450 15.65 -14.25 -8.85
C HIS A 450 16.64 -14.48 -7.69
N ALA A 451 16.15 -14.74 -6.48
CA ALA A 451 17.00 -15.06 -5.33
C ALA A 451 17.88 -16.29 -5.58
N GLU A 452 17.35 -17.31 -6.26
CA GLU A 452 18.04 -18.55 -6.58
C GLU A 452 18.99 -18.40 -7.77
N SER A 453 18.85 -17.37 -8.59
CA SER A 453 19.74 -17.11 -9.73
C SER A 453 21.13 -16.63 -9.27
N THR A 454 22.15 -16.79 -10.10
CA THR A 454 23.51 -16.31 -9.82
C THR A 454 23.71 -14.84 -10.19
N ASN A 455 23.15 -14.40 -11.31
CA ASN A 455 23.33 -13.06 -11.89
C ASN A 455 22.06 -12.52 -12.54
N GLY A 456 20.88 -12.95 -12.09
CA GLY A 456 19.59 -12.50 -12.61
C GLY A 456 19.40 -10.99 -12.48
N VAL A 457 18.59 -10.41 -13.37
CA VAL A 457 18.23 -8.99 -13.33
C VAL A 457 16.71 -8.87 -13.38
N LEU A 458 16.13 -8.27 -12.35
CA LEU A 458 14.69 -7.96 -12.33
C LEU A 458 14.43 -6.75 -13.21
N LEU A 459 13.46 -6.86 -14.12
CA LEU A 459 12.98 -5.75 -14.96
C LEU A 459 11.52 -5.49 -14.65
N SER A 460 11.19 -4.29 -14.18
CA SER A 460 9.85 -4.00 -13.70
C SER A 460 9.41 -2.55 -13.86
N SER A 461 8.11 -2.37 -14.06
CA SER A 461 7.44 -1.07 -13.94
C SER A 461 6.72 -0.90 -12.58
N SER A 462 6.67 -1.94 -11.75
CA SER A 462 5.94 -1.94 -10.47
C SER A 462 6.80 -2.11 -9.22
N LEU A 463 8.07 -2.55 -9.34
CA LEU A 463 8.96 -2.79 -8.20
C LEU A 463 9.61 -1.52 -7.61
N TRP A 464 9.04 -0.36 -7.86
CA TRP A 464 9.45 0.87 -7.18
C TRP A 464 9.26 0.77 -5.66
N GLU A 465 8.29 -0.03 -5.23
CA GLU A 465 7.91 -0.27 -3.84
C GLU A 465 7.64 -1.76 -3.57
N GLY A 466 7.59 -2.15 -2.29
CA GLY A 466 6.99 -3.42 -1.86
C GLY A 466 7.91 -4.64 -1.81
N VAL A 467 9.13 -4.59 -2.34
CA VAL A 467 10.09 -5.71 -2.29
C VAL A 467 11.42 -5.24 -1.75
N ASP A 468 12.02 -6.02 -0.87
CA ASP A 468 13.37 -5.78 -0.32
C ASP A 468 14.39 -6.62 -1.09
N LEU A 469 15.31 -5.95 -1.78
CA LEU A 469 16.39 -6.56 -2.55
C LEU A 469 17.75 -6.31 -1.88
N LYS A 470 17.86 -6.73 -0.63
CA LYS A 470 19.06 -6.54 0.19
C LYS A 470 20.21 -7.47 -0.25
N GLU A 471 21.44 -7.10 0.12
CA GLU A 471 22.65 -7.89 -0.09
C GLU A 471 22.84 -8.26 -1.58
N ASP A 472 23.14 -9.51 -1.87
CA ASP A 472 23.39 -9.97 -3.23
C ASP A 472 22.14 -10.07 -4.12
N MET A 473 20.97 -9.70 -3.61
CA MET A 473 19.74 -9.63 -4.41
C MET A 473 19.79 -8.49 -5.44
N SER A 474 20.53 -7.39 -5.17
CA SER A 474 20.70 -6.30 -6.14
C SER A 474 21.95 -5.48 -5.82
N ARG A 475 23.00 -5.59 -6.62
CA ARG A 475 24.26 -4.84 -6.50
C ARG A 475 24.34 -3.67 -7.47
N PHE A 476 23.44 -3.61 -8.42
CA PHE A 476 23.23 -2.43 -9.26
C PHE A 476 21.75 -2.24 -9.56
N GLN A 477 21.36 -1.01 -9.72
CA GLN A 477 20.00 -0.66 -10.14
C GLN A 477 20.02 0.42 -11.22
N ILE A 478 19.09 0.33 -12.15
CA ILE A 478 18.97 1.23 -13.28
C ILE A 478 17.58 1.84 -13.28
N VAL A 479 17.50 3.17 -13.23
CA VAL A 479 16.30 3.93 -13.50
C VAL A 479 16.29 4.30 -14.98
N ALA A 480 15.59 3.51 -15.77
CA ALA A 480 15.53 3.69 -17.22
C ALA A 480 14.62 4.85 -17.64
N LYS A 481 13.59 5.18 -16.83
CA LYS A 481 12.69 6.31 -17.07
C LYS A 481 12.14 6.85 -15.76
N ALA A 482 11.97 8.19 -15.71
CA ALA A 482 11.32 8.89 -14.60
C ALA A 482 9.89 8.37 -14.37
N PRO A 483 9.51 8.04 -13.10
CA PRO A 483 8.25 7.38 -12.77
C PRO A 483 7.08 8.36 -12.61
N TYR A 484 6.89 9.26 -13.55
CA TYR A 484 5.73 10.15 -13.53
C TYR A 484 4.42 9.36 -13.58
N PRO A 485 3.37 9.78 -12.84
CA PRO A 485 2.04 9.20 -12.97
C PRO A 485 1.50 9.31 -14.40
N MET A 486 0.72 8.33 -14.82
CA MET A 486 0.26 8.22 -16.22
C MET A 486 -0.84 9.24 -16.54
N LEU A 487 -0.56 10.18 -17.45
CA LEU A 487 -1.50 11.21 -17.90
C LEU A 487 -2.61 10.69 -18.86
N SER A 488 -2.54 9.44 -19.27
CA SER A 488 -3.64 8.76 -19.98
C SER A 488 -4.85 8.52 -19.08
N GLU A 489 -4.64 8.46 -17.76
CA GLU A 489 -5.70 8.38 -16.78
C GLU A 489 -6.32 9.75 -16.55
N THR A 490 -7.65 9.85 -16.73
CA THR A 490 -8.40 11.14 -16.65
C THR A 490 -8.22 11.81 -15.29
N ARG A 491 -8.33 11.04 -14.20
CA ARG A 491 -8.12 11.55 -12.84
C ARG A 491 -6.73 12.16 -12.66
N THR A 492 -5.70 11.45 -13.05
CA THR A 492 -4.30 11.90 -12.94
C THR A 492 -4.08 13.21 -13.71
N LYS A 493 -4.63 13.31 -14.93
CA LYS A 493 -4.54 14.52 -15.74
C LYS A 493 -5.22 15.73 -15.09
N ILE A 494 -6.45 15.55 -14.58
CA ILE A 494 -7.20 16.61 -13.90
C ILE A 494 -6.48 17.00 -12.60
N LYS A 495 -6.02 16.03 -11.82
CA LYS A 495 -5.32 16.27 -10.56
C LYS A 495 -4.01 17.02 -10.78
N MET A 496 -3.23 16.67 -11.80
CA MET A 496 -2.01 17.40 -12.16
C MET A 496 -2.30 18.89 -12.48
N GLN A 497 -3.41 19.17 -13.17
CA GLN A 497 -3.79 20.55 -13.50
C GLN A 497 -4.21 21.35 -12.26
N LYS A 498 -4.94 20.71 -11.34
CA LYS A 498 -5.43 21.35 -10.11
C LYS A 498 -4.35 21.41 -9.02
N TYR A 499 -3.50 20.40 -8.93
CA TYR A 499 -2.47 20.21 -7.88
C TYR A 499 -1.11 19.86 -8.52
N PRO A 500 -0.41 20.81 -9.12
CA PRO A 500 0.85 20.54 -9.84
C PRO A 500 1.98 20.08 -8.92
N LEU A 501 1.97 20.47 -7.63
CA LEU A 501 2.95 19.99 -6.65
C LEU A 501 2.76 18.50 -6.39
N TRP A 502 1.51 18.06 -6.24
CA TRP A 502 1.19 16.63 -6.07
C TRP A 502 1.81 15.76 -7.18
N TYR A 503 1.66 16.17 -8.46
CA TYR A 503 2.16 15.39 -9.60
C TYR A 503 3.68 15.19 -9.55
N LYS A 504 4.41 16.26 -9.21
CA LYS A 504 5.87 16.22 -9.03
C LYS A 504 6.27 15.39 -7.81
N ALA A 505 5.56 15.58 -6.70
CA ALA A 505 5.81 14.84 -5.46
C ALA A 505 5.66 13.33 -5.66
N GLN A 506 4.63 12.88 -6.39
CA GLN A 506 4.43 11.46 -6.69
C GLN A 506 5.63 10.87 -7.45
N ALA A 507 6.16 11.59 -8.45
CA ALA A 507 7.32 11.14 -9.22
C ALA A 507 8.60 11.13 -8.37
N ILE A 508 8.82 12.18 -7.57
CA ILE A 508 9.99 12.29 -6.66
C ILE A 508 9.95 11.17 -5.62
N MET A 509 8.83 11.00 -4.92
CA MET A 509 8.68 9.96 -3.90
C MET A 509 8.98 8.58 -4.46
N LYS A 510 8.39 8.25 -5.61
CA LYS A 510 8.58 6.96 -6.27
C LYS A 510 10.02 6.74 -6.70
N LEU A 511 10.68 7.78 -7.22
CA LEU A 511 12.09 7.75 -7.61
C LEU A 511 13.01 7.47 -6.41
N LEU A 512 12.81 8.20 -5.31
CA LEU A 512 13.62 8.04 -4.09
C LEU A 512 13.38 6.69 -3.42
N GLN A 513 12.17 6.16 -3.45
CA GLN A 513 11.88 4.80 -2.99
C GLN A 513 12.61 3.76 -3.84
N GLY A 514 12.70 3.99 -5.16
CA GLY A 514 13.51 3.18 -6.07
C GLY A 514 14.97 3.16 -5.64
N PHE A 515 15.57 4.30 -5.31
CA PHE A 515 16.97 4.36 -4.83
C PHE A 515 17.21 3.53 -3.57
N GLY A 516 16.21 3.40 -2.71
CA GLY A 516 16.31 2.62 -1.48
C GLY A 516 16.04 1.11 -1.61
N ARG A 517 15.79 0.57 -2.82
CA ARG A 517 15.44 -0.84 -2.98
C ARG A 517 16.57 -1.81 -2.65
N SER A 518 17.78 -1.47 -3.04
CA SER A 518 18.96 -2.33 -2.95
C SER A 518 19.82 -2.09 -1.71
N ILE A 519 19.41 -1.18 -0.80
CA ILE A 519 20.18 -0.83 0.41
C ILE A 519 19.26 -0.86 1.62
N ARG A 520 19.53 -1.79 2.54
CA ARG A 520 18.69 -2.05 3.71
C ARG A 520 19.44 -2.12 5.03
N ASP A 521 20.73 -2.38 4.99
CA ASP A 521 21.59 -2.48 6.17
C ASP A 521 22.89 -1.68 5.96
N TYR A 522 23.63 -1.42 7.05
CA TYR A 522 24.87 -0.62 7.04
C TYR A 522 25.97 -1.21 6.15
N GLY A 523 26.05 -2.53 6.05
CA GLY A 523 27.01 -3.23 5.20
C GLY A 523 26.55 -3.41 3.75
N ASP A 524 25.34 -3.00 3.44
CA ASP A 524 24.76 -3.19 2.11
C ASP A 524 25.22 -2.09 1.15
N TRP A 525 25.37 -2.44 -0.13
CA TRP A 525 25.80 -1.49 -1.15
C TRP A 525 25.14 -1.80 -2.50
N ALA A 526 24.90 -0.74 -3.27
CA ALA A 526 24.45 -0.83 -4.66
C ALA A 526 24.81 0.45 -5.42
N ASP A 527 25.22 0.31 -6.68
CA ASP A 527 25.39 1.43 -7.60
C ASP A 527 24.08 1.68 -8.35
N THR A 528 23.58 2.92 -8.30
CA THR A 528 22.34 3.33 -8.99
C THR A 528 22.67 4.22 -10.18
N TYR A 529 22.12 3.86 -11.36
CA TYR A 529 22.27 4.61 -12.61
C TYR A 529 20.94 5.23 -13.02
N VAL A 530 20.87 6.54 -13.18
CA VAL A 530 19.70 7.27 -13.67
C VAL A 530 19.95 7.69 -15.11
N LEU A 531 19.23 7.09 -16.06
CA LEU A 531 19.48 7.27 -17.50
C LEU A 531 18.61 8.35 -18.12
N ASP A 532 17.42 8.59 -17.59
CA ASP A 532 16.48 9.60 -18.07
C ASP A 532 16.79 10.97 -17.43
N SER A 533 17.26 11.93 -18.22
CA SER A 533 17.58 13.28 -17.72
C SER A 533 16.35 14.01 -17.14
N ALA A 534 15.13 13.61 -17.52
CA ALA A 534 13.92 14.13 -16.89
C ALA A 534 13.82 13.82 -15.39
N ALA A 535 14.39 12.68 -14.95
CA ALA A 535 14.45 12.32 -13.52
C ALA A 535 15.46 13.21 -12.77
N HIS A 536 16.62 13.49 -13.36
CA HIS A 536 17.62 14.39 -12.78
C HIS A 536 17.08 15.82 -12.69
N GLU A 537 16.55 16.37 -13.79
CA GLU A 537 15.94 17.70 -13.82
C GLU A 537 14.81 17.84 -12.77
N LEU A 538 13.96 16.81 -12.63
CA LEU A 538 12.88 16.81 -11.64
C LEU A 538 13.43 17.03 -10.22
N LEU A 539 14.49 16.32 -9.85
CA LEU A 539 15.09 16.43 -8.52
C LEU A 539 15.78 17.79 -8.33
N LEU A 540 16.54 18.27 -9.34
CA LEU A 540 17.25 19.56 -9.27
C LEU A 540 16.26 20.73 -9.12
N MET A 541 15.17 20.76 -9.92
CA MET A 541 14.19 21.83 -9.90
C MET A 541 13.28 21.83 -8.67
N ASN A 542 13.18 20.71 -7.97
CA ASN A 542 12.29 20.55 -6.82
C ASN A 542 13.05 20.11 -5.55
N ARG A 543 14.26 20.65 -5.36
CA ARG A 543 15.16 20.31 -4.24
C ARG A 543 14.48 20.36 -2.88
N LYS A 544 13.57 21.30 -2.65
CA LYS A 544 12.82 21.44 -1.39
C LYS A 544 11.90 20.27 -1.07
N MET A 545 11.47 19.52 -2.10
CA MET A 545 10.62 18.34 -1.96
C MET A 545 11.43 17.04 -1.74
N VAL A 546 12.76 17.13 -1.88
CA VAL A 546 13.66 15.98 -1.66
C VAL A 546 14.05 15.96 -0.18
N PRO A 547 13.76 14.88 0.58
CA PRO A 547 14.19 14.76 1.99
C PRO A 547 15.70 14.91 2.14
N HIS A 548 16.15 15.57 3.21
CA HIS A 548 17.56 15.88 3.43
C HIS A 548 18.47 14.65 3.43
N ALA A 549 17.98 13.49 3.87
CA ALA A 549 18.71 12.23 3.86
C ALA A 549 19.20 11.76 2.48
N TYR A 550 18.68 12.35 1.38
CA TYR A 550 19.08 12.04 0.00
C TYR A 550 19.94 13.14 -0.64
N HIS A 551 20.12 14.29 0.05
CA HIS A 551 20.83 15.44 -0.52
C HIS A 551 22.29 15.15 -0.86
N ASP A 552 22.97 14.35 -0.07
CA ASP A 552 24.38 14.00 -0.26
C ASP A 552 24.65 13.18 -1.53
N ILE A 553 23.69 12.33 -1.96
CA ILE A 553 23.81 11.53 -3.19
C ILE A 553 23.24 12.22 -4.43
N ILE A 554 22.31 13.20 -4.25
CA ILE A 554 21.67 13.90 -5.36
C ILE A 554 22.34 15.25 -5.64
N PHE A 555 22.79 15.95 -4.60
CA PHE A 555 23.38 17.30 -4.67
C PHE A 555 24.79 17.36 -4.02
N PRO A 556 25.75 16.54 -4.47
CA PRO A 556 27.02 16.36 -3.76
C PRO A 556 27.90 17.63 -3.64
N SER A 557 27.78 18.55 -4.59
CA SER A 557 28.52 19.82 -4.58
C SER A 557 28.06 20.81 -3.51
N SER A 558 26.76 20.81 -3.19
CA SER A 558 26.18 21.68 -2.16
C SER A 558 26.20 21.07 -0.76
N PHE A 559 26.42 19.77 -0.65
CA PHE A 559 26.56 19.09 0.64
C PHE A 559 27.91 19.36 1.30
N LYS A 560 28.97 19.57 0.50
CA LYS A 560 30.28 19.97 1.00
C LYS A 560 30.32 21.37 1.64
N GLU A 561 29.46 22.29 1.18
CA GLU A 561 29.32 23.64 1.76
C GLU A 561 28.54 23.64 3.09
N PHE A 562 27.74 22.59 3.35
CA PHE A 562 26.96 22.47 4.58
C PHE A 562 27.73 21.80 5.72
N LEU A 563 28.73 20.98 5.43
CA LEU A 563 29.57 20.30 6.41
C LEU A 563 30.89 21.07 6.73
N GLY A 564 31.21 22.14 6.02
CA GLY A 564 32.32 23.08 6.27
C GLY A 564 31.88 24.21 7.18
#